data_5ec42364575ef8e53d83b43af4a269cd
#
_entry.id   5ec42364575ef8e53d83b43af4a269cd
#
_cell.length_a   1.000
_cell.length_b   1.000
_cell.length_c   1.000
_cell.angle_alpha   90.00
_cell.angle_beta   90.00
_cell.angle_gamma   90.00
#
_symmetry.space_group_name_H-M   'P 1'
#
loop_
_entity.id
_entity.type
_entity.pdbx_description
1 polymer ?
#
loop_
_entity_poly.entity_id
_entity_poly.type
_entity_poly.pdbx_seq_one_letter_code
_entity_poly.pdbx_strand_id
1 'polypeptide(L)'
;MSILVNGANGQLGLDVVRGLTRRGKPVIGMDHTTMDVTDPNSVNAAFERCRPETVIHCAAWTNVDQAEDTDRRFQVYAANVLGTQYVAEACERCGSKMIYLSSDYVFHGQGTQPWQPEDEPGEALNVYGQTKREGEQCVIKTLKRFFVVRTSWLYGAH
;
A
#
# COMPACT_ATOMS: atom_id res chain seq x y z
N MET A 1 -3.82 -20.65 5.14
CA MET A 1 -3.95 -19.40 4.33
C MET A 1 -3.46 -18.25 5.22
N SER A 2 -2.23 -17.79 5.03
CA SER A 2 -1.62 -16.75 5.87
C SER A 2 -1.77 -15.38 5.20
N ILE A 3 -2.16 -14.38 5.99
CA ILE A 3 -2.33 -12.99 5.54
C ILE A 3 -1.23 -12.16 6.20
N LEU A 4 -0.43 -11.47 5.39
CA LEU A 4 0.54 -10.49 5.86
C LEU A 4 -0.08 -9.09 5.71
N VAL A 5 -0.04 -8.29 6.77
CA VAL A 5 -0.40 -6.87 6.74
C VAL A 5 0.86 -6.08 7.08
N ASN A 6 1.39 -5.34 6.12
CA ASN A 6 2.47 -4.39 6.41
C ASN A 6 1.91 -3.00 6.76
N GLY A 7 2.71 -2.19 7.43
CA GLY A 7 2.19 -0.95 8.02
C GLY A 7 1.20 -1.19 9.16
N ALA A 8 1.37 -2.31 9.89
CA ALA A 8 0.42 -2.81 10.89
C ALA A 8 0.22 -1.89 12.10
N ASN A 9 1.16 -0.97 12.37
CA ASN A 9 1.05 0.02 13.45
C ASN A 9 0.43 1.35 12.98
N GLY A 10 0.18 1.51 11.68
CA GLY A 10 -0.59 2.63 11.15
C GLY A 10 -2.09 2.46 11.41
N GLN A 11 -2.85 3.56 11.27
CA GLN A 11 -4.29 3.60 11.53
C GLN A 11 -5.06 2.45 10.86
N LEU A 12 -4.95 2.33 9.54
CA LEU A 12 -5.65 1.28 8.79
C LEU A 12 -5.09 -0.11 9.08
N GLY A 13 -3.75 -0.25 9.08
CA GLY A 13 -3.09 -1.55 9.29
C GLY A 13 -3.49 -2.18 10.62
N LEU A 14 -3.55 -1.40 11.68
CA LEU A 14 -3.96 -1.84 13.01
C LEU A 14 -5.41 -2.34 13.03
N ASP A 15 -6.33 -1.60 12.40
CA ASP A 15 -7.73 -2.00 12.31
C ASP A 15 -7.93 -3.26 11.45
N VAL A 16 -7.17 -3.39 10.37
CA VAL A 16 -7.18 -4.59 9.52
C VAL A 16 -6.70 -5.81 10.30
N VAL A 17 -5.56 -5.71 11.00
CA VAL A 17 -5.03 -6.81 11.83
C VAL A 17 -6.04 -7.21 12.91
N ARG A 18 -6.57 -6.25 13.67
CA ARG A 18 -7.59 -6.50 14.71
C ARG A 18 -8.85 -7.13 14.12
N GLY A 19 -9.32 -6.62 12.98
CA GLY A 19 -10.51 -7.12 12.29
C GLY A 19 -10.36 -8.56 11.80
N LEU A 20 -9.20 -8.92 11.26
CA LEU A 20 -8.89 -10.27 10.81
C LEU A 20 -8.72 -11.22 12.00
N THR A 21 -8.02 -10.80 13.05
CA THR A 21 -7.85 -11.60 14.28
C THR A 21 -9.19 -11.93 14.92
N ARG A 22 -10.10 -10.94 15.07
CA ARG A 22 -11.45 -11.16 15.60
C ARG A 22 -12.28 -12.15 14.77
N ARG A 23 -11.99 -12.27 13.46
CA ARG A 23 -12.64 -13.25 12.56
C ARG A 23 -11.92 -14.60 12.52
N GLY A 24 -10.94 -14.84 13.40
CA GLY A 24 -10.16 -16.08 13.43
C GLY A 24 -9.31 -16.32 12.17
N LYS A 25 -8.96 -15.26 11.43
CA LYS A 25 -8.09 -15.40 10.27
C LYS A 25 -6.62 -15.37 10.69
N PRO A 26 -5.78 -16.27 10.16
CA PRO A 26 -4.35 -16.25 10.44
C PRO A 26 -3.70 -15.02 9.80
N VAL A 27 -3.41 -14.01 10.60
CA VAL A 27 -2.85 -12.72 10.19
C VAL A 27 -1.52 -12.46 10.87
N ILE A 28 -0.56 -11.94 10.12
CA ILE A 28 0.75 -11.49 10.61
C ILE A 28 0.82 -9.99 10.31
N GLY A 29 0.85 -9.17 11.36
CA GLY A 29 1.08 -7.74 11.25
C GLY A 29 2.58 -7.44 11.30
N MET A 30 3.09 -6.65 10.38
CA MET A 30 4.45 -6.14 10.37
C MET A 30 4.46 -4.63 10.25
N ASP A 31 5.26 -4.00 11.08
CA ASP A 31 5.52 -2.57 11.07
C ASP A 31 6.88 -2.25 10.44
N HIS A 32 7.27 -0.98 10.43
CA HIS A 32 8.54 -0.52 9.90
C HIS A 32 9.77 -1.21 10.55
N THR A 33 9.68 -1.59 11.82
CA THR A 33 10.82 -2.23 12.53
C THR A 33 10.99 -3.71 12.16
N THR A 34 9.92 -4.36 11.74
CA THR A 34 9.86 -5.79 11.42
C THR A 34 9.85 -6.08 9.92
N MET A 35 9.47 -5.08 9.12
CA MET A 35 9.52 -5.09 7.66
C MET A 35 9.56 -3.66 7.13
N ASP A 36 10.76 -3.13 6.94
CA ASP A 36 10.95 -1.86 6.25
C ASP A 36 10.71 -2.05 4.75
N VAL A 37 9.61 -1.49 4.24
CA VAL A 37 9.25 -1.60 2.82
C VAL A 37 10.24 -0.87 1.91
N THR A 38 11.02 0.09 2.42
CA THR A 38 12.02 0.83 1.65
C THR A 38 13.34 0.06 1.48
N ASP A 39 13.53 -1.05 2.22
CA ASP A 39 14.67 -1.94 2.10
C ASP A 39 14.26 -3.28 1.46
N PRO A 40 14.69 -3.59 0.22
CA PRO A 40 14.35 -4.83 -0.46
C PRO A 40 14.84 -6.08 0.30
N ASN A 41 15.93 -6.00 1.07
CA ASN A 41 16.40 -7.13 1.88
C ASN A 41 15.46 -7.40 3.05
N SER A 42 14.97 -6.35 3.71
CA SER A 42 13.96 -6.47 4.77
C SER A 42 12.66 -7.10 4.25
N VAL A 43 12.19 -6.66 3.08
CA VAL A 43 11.02 -7.24 2.40
C VAL A 43 11.25 -8.71 2.10
N ASN A 44 12.39 -9.08 1.48
CA ASN A 44 12.69 -10.45 1.13
C ASN A 44 12.74 -11.36 2.37
N ALA A 45 13.45 -10.96 3.43
CA ALA A 45 13.54 -11.72 4.68
C ALA A 45 12.15 -11.93 5.33
N ALA A 46 11.28 -10.94 5.29
CA ALA A 46 9.91 -11.06 5.79
C ALA A 46 9.11 -12.10 4.98
N PHE A 47 9.19 -12.08 3.66
CA PHE A 47 8.48 -13.03 2.80
C PHE A 47 9.01 -14.45 2.92
N GLU A 48 10.32 -14.65 3.05
CA GLU A 48 10.93 -15.95 3.29
C GLU A 48 10.44 -16.58 4.60
N ARG A 49 10.35 -15.77 5.66
CA ARG A 49 9.88 -16.20 6.98
C ARG A 49 8.39 -16.52 7.00
N CYS A 50 7.54 -15.72 6.35
CA CYS A 50 6.10 -15.79 6.47
C CYS A 50 5.42 -16.56 5.35
N ARG A 51 5.98 -16.56 4.14
CA ARG A 51 5.40 -17.14 2.91
C ARG A 51 3.90 -16.84 2.80
N PRO A 52 3.51 -15.56 2.75
CA PRO A 52 2.10 -15.17 2.80
C PRO A 52 1.38 -15.59 1.52
N GLU A 53 0.13 -16.03 1.63
CA GLU A 53 -0.76 -16.25 0.47
C GLU A 53 -1.43 -14.96 0.02
N THR A 54 -1.63 -14.03 0.95
CA THR A 54 -2.21 -12.72 0.67
C THR A 54 -1.45 -11.64 1.45
N VAL A 55 -1.16 -10.54 0.78
CA VAL A 55 -0.54 -9.36 1.38
C VAL A 55 -1.52 -8.19 1.31
N ILE A 56 -1.76 -7.53 2.44
CA ILE A 56 -2.48 -6.26 2.51
C ILE A 56 -1.44 -5.18 2.75
N HIS A 57 -1.21 -4.36 1.73
CA HIS A 57 -0.18 -3.34 1.72
C HIS A 57 -0.74 -2.02 2.22
N CYS A 58 -0.59 -1.78 3.54
CA CYS A 58 -1.02 -0.56 4.22
C CYS A 58 0.14 0.43 4.47
N ALA A 59 1.39 0.00 4.31
CA ALA A 59 2.54 0.86 4.49
C ALA A 59 2.59 1.93 3.40
N ALA A 60 2.61 3.19 3.80
CA ALA A 60 2.71 4.34 2.90
C ALA A 60 3.12 5.60 3.67
N TRP A 61 3.73 6.54 2.98
CA TRP A 61 3.77 7.93 3.42
C TRP A 61 2.40 8.55 3.15
N THR A 62 1.74 9.04 4.20
CA THR A 62 0.33 9.53 4.12
C THR A 62 0.17 11.01 4.45
N ASN A 63 1.23 11.68 4.90
CA ASN A 63 1.17 13.13 5.15
C ASN A 63 1.28 13.87 3.80
N VAL A 64 0.11 14.30 3.29
CA VAL A 64 -0.04 14.95 1.98
C VAL A 64 0.74 16.26 1.91
N ASP A 65 0.62 17.11 2.94
CA ASP A 65 1.27 18.42 2.94
C ASP A 65 2.79 18.29 3.00
N GLN A 66 3.31 17.41 3.86
CA GLN A 66 4.76 17.15 3.92
C GLN A 66 5.32 16.49 2.66
N ALA A 67 4.49 15.84 1.86
CA ALA A 67 4.95 15.25 0.61
C ALA A 67 5.38 16.31 -0.41
N GLU A 68 4.91 17.56 -0.27
CA GLU A 68 5.32 18.70 -1.12
C GLU A 68 6.70 19.24 -0.74
N ASP A 69 7.19 18.95 0.48
CA ASP A 69 8.52 19.39 0.93
C ASP A 69 9.61 18.76 0.07
N THR A 70 10.42 19.57 -0.56
CA THR A 70 11.50 19.11 -1.45
C THR A 70 12.44 18.12 -0.75
N ASP A 71 12.76 18.35 0.52
CA ASP A 71 13.63 17.48 1.32
C ASP A 71 13.01 16.13 1.67
N ARG A 72 11.69 16.01 1.54
CA ARG A 72 10.92 14.78 1.83
C ARG A 72 10.59 13.95 0.59
N ARG A 73 10.69 14.52 -0.59
CA ARG A 73 10.28 13.85 -1.85
C ARG A 73 10.91 12.48 -2.04
N PHE A 74 12.18 12.33 -1.68
CA PHE A 74 12.84 11.04 -1.79
C PHE A 74 12.23 10.00 -0.83
N GLN A 75 11.95 10.36 0.42
CA GLN A 75 11.33 9.46 1.39
C GLN A 75 9.90 9.08 0.99
N VAL A 76 9.13 10.05 0.47
CA VAL A 76 7.78 9.80 -0.05
C VAL A 76 7.83 8.82 -1.21
N TYR A 77 8.73 9.05 -2.17
CA TYR A 77 8.92 8.18 -3.32
C TYR A 77 9.42 6.78 -2.90
N ALA A 78 10.38 6.71 -2.00
CA ALA A 78 10.91 5.46 -1.49
C ALA A 78 9.81 4.60 -0.82
N ALA A 79 8.94 5.21 0.00
CA ALA A 79 7.87 4.49 0.67
C ALA A 79 6.74 4.08 -0.30
N ASN A 80 6.24 5.03 -1.11
CA ASN A 80 5.02 4.84 -1.88
C ASN A 80 5.24 4.15 -3.23
N VAL A 81 6.41 4.33 -3.84
CA VAL A 81 6.73 3.76 -5.16
C VAL A 81 7.69 2.59 -5.04
N LEU A 82 8.94 2.81 -4.58
CA LEU A 82 9.93 1.74 -4.50
C LEU A 82 9.49 0.65 -3.50
N GLY A 83 8.99 1.03 -2.34
CA GLY A 83 8.49 0.08 -1.34
C GLY A 83 7.32 -0.75 -1.86
N THR A 84 6.39 -0.12 -2.59
CA THR A 84 5.30 -0.84 -3.25
C THR A 84 5.84 -1.80 -4.31
N GLN A 85 6.83 -1.37 -5.10
CA GLN A 85 7.48 -2.23 -6.11
C GLN A 85 8.14 -3.45 -5.48
N TYR A 86 8.95 -3.28 -4.43
CA TYR A 86 9.62 -4.38 -3.75
C TYR A 86 8.64 -5.41 -3.17
N VAL A 87 7.53 -4.93 -2.58
CA VAL A 87 6.47 -5.81 -2.06
C VAL A 87 5.76 -6.53 -3.20
N ALA A 88 5.46 -5.86 -4.31
CA ALA A 88 4.84 -6.48 -5.49
C ALA A 88 5.75 -7.55 -6.10
N GLU A 89 7.04 -7.29 -6.27
CA GLU A 89 8.02 -8.26 -6.76
C GLU A 89 8.14 -9.48 -5.83
N ALA A 90 8.10 -9.26 -4.51
CA ALA A 90 8.11 -10.36 -3.54
C ALA A 90 6.81 -11.18 -3.62
N CYS A 91 5.66 -10.53 -3.81
CA CYS A 91 4.39 -11.21 -4.04
C CYS A 91 4.43 -12.09 -5.30
N GLU A 92 4.95 -11.56 -6.43
CA GLU A 92 5.06 -12.33 -7.67
C GLU A 92 5.96 -13.54 -7.51
N ARG A 93 7.14 -13.39 -6.89
CA ARG A 93 8.04 -14.52 -6.63
C ARG A 93 7.43 -15.61 -5.76
N CYS A 94 6.60 -15.24 -4.78
CA CYS A 94 5.95 -16.18 -3.85
C CYS A 94 4.58 -16.66 -4.32
N GLY A 95 4.05 -16.15 -5.45
CA GLY A 95 2.71 -16.43 -5.91
C GLY A 95 1.61 -15.88 -4.99
N SER A 96 1.91 -14.84 -4.22
CA SER A 96 0.98 -14.20 -3.30
C SER A 96 -0.01 -13.30 -4.04
N LYS A 97 -1.21 -13.12 -3.48
CA LYS A 97 -2.14 -12.06 -3.89
C LYS A 97 -1.84 -10.78 -3.13
N MET A 98 -1.92 -9.63 -3.79
CA MET A 98 -1.74 -8.33 -3.16
C MET A 98 -3.02 -7.51 -3.15
N ILE A 99 -3.32 -6.88 -2.03
CA ILE A 99 -4.32 -5.83 -1.88
C ILE A 99 -3.55 -4.53 -1.61
N TYR A 100 -3.54 -3.64 -2.59
CA TYR A 100 -2.85 -2.36 -2.50
C TYR A 100 -3.82 -1.25 -2.12
N LEU A 101 -3.52 -0.54 -1.04
CA LEU A 101 -4.31 0.61 -0.58
C LEU A 101 -3.84 1.85 -1.31
N SER A 102 -4.66 2.35 -2.22
CA SER A 102 -4.47 3.60 -2.95
C SER A 102 -5.37 4.72 -2.39
N SER A 103 -5.51 5.81 -3.10
CA SER A 103 -6.21 7.02 -2.69
C SER A 103 -7.00 7.60 -3.86
N ASP A 104 -8.05 8.35 -3.56
CA ASP A 104 -8.75 9.22 -4.50
C ASP A 104 -7.87 10.37 -5.05
N TYR A 105 -6.77 10.71 -4.37
CA TYR A 105 -5.77 11.68 -4.87
C TYR A 105 -5.07 11.28 -6.18
N VAL A 106 -5.27 10.05 -6.66
CA VAL A 106 -4.81 9.64 -8.00
C VAL A 106 -5.61 10.26 -9.13
N PHE A 107 -6.79 10.80 -8.82
CA PHE A 107 -7.65 11.47 -9.77
C PHE A 107 -7.39 12.98 -9.80
N HIS A 108 -7.78 13.63 -10.89
CA HIS A 108 -7.57 15.06 -11.13
C HIS A 108 -8.55 15.99 -10.36
N GLY A 109 -9.47 15.44 -9.55
CA GLY A 109 -10.38 16.21 -8.68
C GLY A 109 -11.46 17.01 -9.40
N GLN A 110 -11.60 16.90 -10.70
CA GLN A 110 -12.60 17.63 -11.50
C GLN A 110 -13.77 16.72 -11.85
N GLY A 111 -14.96 17.30 -11.92
CA GLY A 111 -16.17 16.57 -12.28
C GLY A 111 -17.27 16.73 -11.24
N THR A 112 -18.47 16.30 -11.59
CA THR A 112 -19.68 16.39 -10.74
C THR A 112 -20.25 15.03 -10.39
N GLN A 113 -19.63 13.95 -10.87
CA GLN A 113 -20.05 12.58 -10.62
C GLN A 113 -18.99 11.86 -9.76
N PRO A 114 -19.40 10.93 -8.89
CA PRO A 114 -18.45 10.08 -8.17
C PRO A 114 -17.61 9.25 -9.13
N TRP A 115 -16.31 9.10 -8.82
CA TRP A 115 -15.41 8.24 -9.56
C TRP A 115 -15.86 6.78 -9.51
N GLN A 116 -15.72 6.09 -10.63
CA GLN A 116 -16.01 4.67 -10.75
C GLN A 116 -14.71 3.85 -10.68
N PRO A 117 -14.79 2.56 -10.32
CA PRO A 117 -13.59 1.70 -10.25
C PRO A 117 -12.82 1.59 -11.58
N GLU A 118 -13.52 1.74 -12.72
CA GLU A 118 -12.98 1.65 -14.06
C GLU A 118 -12.41 2.98 -14.58
N ASP A 119 -12.63 4.09 -13.85
CA ASP A 119 -12.12 5.39 -14.28
C ASP A 119 -10.59 5.40 -14.22
N GLU A 120 -9.99 5.85 -15.30
CA GLU A 120 -8.54 5.97 -15.40
C GLU A 120 -8.03 7.14 -14.52
N PRO A 121 -6.99 6.91 -13.71
CA PRO A 121 -6.35 7.99 -12.97
C PRO A 121 -5.84 9.08 -13.90
N GLY A 122 -6.25 10.31 -13.64
CA GLY A 122 -5.80 11.47 -14.39
C GLY A 122 -4.40 11.95 -13.98
N GLU A 123 -4.11 13.22 -14.25
CA GLU A 123 -2.95 13.89 -13.69
C GLU A 123 -3.21 14.16 -12.21
N ALA A 124 -2.36 13.62 -11.34
CA ALA A 124 -2.51 13.78 -9.90
C ALA A 124 -2.25 15.25 -9.48
N LEU A 125 -3.03 15.73 -8.52
CA LEU A 125 -2.99 17.13 -8.10
C LEU A 125 -1.78 17.49 -7.22
N ASN A 126 -1.11 16.48 -6.63
CA ASN A 126 -0.01 16.67 -5.69
C ASN A 126 0.97 15.49 -5.71
N VAL A 127 2.11 15.68 -5.05
CA VAL A 127 3.19 14.65 -4.98
C VAL A 127 2.69 13.36 -4.34
N TYR A 128 1.89 13.44 -3.28
CA TYR A 128 1.31 12.25 -2.65
C TYR A 128 0.48 11.44 -3.66
N GLY A 129 -0.49 12.08 -4.32
CA GLY A 129 -1.33 11.43 -5.34
C GLY A 129 -0.52 10.85 -6.48
N GLN A 130 0.49 11.58 -6.98
CA GLN A 130 1.40 11.09 -7.99
C GLN A 130 2.12 9.81 -7.56
N THR A 131 2.72 9.78 -6.35
CA THR A 131 3.42 8.60 -5.86
C THR A 131 2.50 7.42 -5.60
N LYS A 132 1.25 7.65 -5.16
CA LYS A 132 0.25 6.60 -5.02
C LYS A 132 -0.15 6.01 -6.38
N ARG A 133 -0.33 6.85 -7.40
CA ARG A 133 -0.59 6.42 -8.78
C ARG A 133 0.57 5.62 -9.36
N GLU A 134 1.81 6.05 -9.16
CA GLU A 134 2.99 5.31 -9.59
C GLU A 134 3.08 3.94 -8.88
N GLY A 135 2.72 3.88 -7.59
CA GLY A 135 2.56 2.62 -6.86
C GLY A 135 1.50 1.70 -7.46
N GLU A 136 0.33 2.22 -7.89
CA GLU A 136 -0.67 1.43 -8.64
C GLU A 136 -0.05 0.82 -9.90
N GLN A 137 0.71 1.61 -10.65
CA GLN A 137 1.37 1.15 -11.87
C GLN A 137 2.39 0.05 -11.60
N CYS A 138 3.15 0.14 -10.50
CA CYS A 138 4.07 -0.93 -10.08
C CYS A 138 3.30 -2.24 -9.83
N VAL A 139 2.18 -2.20 -9.11
CA VAL A 139 1.35 -3.37 -8.83
C VAL A 139 0.78 -3.97 -10.11
N ILE A 140 0.16 -3.14 -10.97
CA ILE A 140 -0.49 -3.57 -12.22
C ILE A 140 0.51 -4.20 -13.19
N LYS A 141 1.71 -3.63 -13.30
CA LYS A 141 2.75 -4.14 -14.21
C LYS A 141 3.39 -5.44 -13.70
N THR A 142 3.46 -5.63 -12.39
CA THR A 142 4.19 -6.74 -11.77
C THR A 142 3.32 -7.96 -11.52
N LEU A 143 2.05 -7.75 -11.11
CA LEU A 143 1.21 -8.82 -10.58
C LEU A 143 0.04 -9.17 -11.50
N LYS A 144 -0.33 -10.46 -11.49
CA LYS A 144 -1.57 -10.97 -12.10
C LYS A 144 -2.71 -11.09 -11.09
N ARG A 145 -2.41 -11.19 -9.80
CA ARG A 145 -3.37 -11.45 -8.72
C ARG A 145 -3.32 -10.31 -7.70
N PHE A 146 -4.07 -9.26 -7.96
CA PHE A 146 -4.09 -8.08 -7.09
C PHE A 146 -5.48 -7.44 -7.04
N PHE A 147 -5.65 -6.55 -6.06
CA PHE A 147 -6.68 -5.53 -6.01
C PHE A 147 -6.03 -4.19 -5.71
N VAL A 148 -6.46 -3.13 -6.41
CA VAL A 148 -6.19 -1.74 -6.07
C VAL A 148 -7.45 -1.19 -5.40
N VAL A 149 -7.32 -0.78 -4.14
CA VAL A 149 -8.43 -0.23 -3.36
C VAL A 149 -8.18 1.26 -3.16
N ARG A 150 -8.87 2.09 -3.90
CA ARG A 150 -8.83 3.55 -3.77
C ARG A 150 -9.77 3.98 -2.67
N THR A 151 -9.28 4.71 -1.71
CA THR A 151 -10.04 5.17 -0.55
C THR A 151 -9.91 6.67 -0.38
N SER A 152 -10.86 7.26 0.32
CA SER A 152 -10.91 8.67 0.65
C SER A 152 -11.23 8.83 2.14
N TRP A 153 -10.55 9.74 2.84
CA TRP A 153 -10.87 10.13 4.21
C TRP A 153 -11.05 8.95 5.18
N LEU A 154 -10.00 8.15 5.31
CA LEU A 154 -10.04 7.03 6.26
C LEU A 154 -10.07 7.52 7.71
N TYR A 155 -11.03 7.02 8.46
CA TYR A 155 -11.18 7.26 9.89
C TYR A 155 -10.98 5.96 10.66
N GLY A 156 -10.36 6.05 11.83
CA GLY A 156 -10.10 4.94 12.73
C GLY A 156 -10.33 5.32 14.18
N ALA A 157 -10.32 4.35 15.07
CA ALA A 157 -10.53 4.54 16.50
C ALA A 157 -9.25 4.93 17.27
N HIS A 158 -8.14 5.22 16.58
CA HIS A 158 -6.83 5.57 17.17
C HIS A 158 -6.15 6.65 16.38
#